data_63c1cccb83e02f95c327d6e5acbd4c50
#
_entry.id   63c1cccb83e02f95c327d6e5acbd4c50
#
_cell.length_a   1.000
_cell.length_b   1.000
_cell.length_c   1.000
_cell.angle_alpha   90.00
_cell.angle_beta   90.00
_cell.angle_gamma   90.00
#
_symmetry.space_group_name_H-M   'P 1'
#
loop_
_entity.id
_entity.type
_entity.pdbx_description
1 polymer ?
#
loop_
_entity_poly.entity_id
_entity_poly.type
_entity_poly.pdbx_seq_one_letter_code
_entity_poly.pdbx_strand_id
1 'polypeptide(L)'
;MERLRSSSPINVSDCCALLGFSKQAYYKHRLHCEKKSLEEDVLLREVLAIRQSLPVLGGRKLHEMLAERLPGTLIPGRDKFFDILRSQGLLIRKHREKRPMTTLSWHHFHKYPNLWKG
;
A
#
# COMPACT_ATOMS: atom_id res chain seq x y z
N MET A 1 43.86 -7.91 9.18
CA MET A 1 44.46 -6.61 9.49
C MET A 1 43.54 -5.48 9.16
N GLU A 2 43.55 -4.45 10.00
CA GLU A 2 42.93 -3.14 9.89
C GLU A 2 41.41 -3.08 10.10
N ARG A 3 40.99 -3.11 11.33
CA ARG A 3 40.46 -1.96 12.11
C ARG A 3 39.62 -1.01 11.25
N LEU A 4 38.38 -1.38 11.00
CA LEU A 4 37.40 -0.40 10.72
C LEU A 4 37.10 0.36 12.02
N ARG A 5 37.61 1.56 12.06
CA ARG A 5 37.44 2.55 13.11
C ARG A 5 35.97 2.67 13.42
N SER A 6 35.63 2.46 14.69
CA SER A 6 34.42 2.96 15.28
C SER A 6 34.28 4.43 14.93
N SER A 7 33.42 4.73 13.95
CA SER A 7 32.97 6.09 13.75
C SER A 7 32.28 6.51 15.06
N SER A 8 32.86 7.45 15.75
CA SER A 8 32.23 8.11 16.90
C SER A 8 30.79 8.43 16.54
N PRO A 9 29.82 8.13 17.40
CA PRO A 9 28.43 8.44 17.09
C PRO A 9 28.33 9.95 16.90
N ILE A 10 28.02 10.35 15.67
CA ILE A 10 27.83 11.76 15.34
C ILE A 10 26.73 12.29 16.24
N ASN A 11 27.04 13.31 17.03
CA ASN A 11 26.07 13.84 17.99
C ASN A 11 24.91 14.49 17.22
N VAL A 12 23.68 14.18 17.61
CA VAL A 12 22.46 14.75 17.03
C VAL A 12 22.52 16.28 17.00
N SER A 13 23.19 16.88 17.99
CA SER A 13 23.44 18.32 18.06
C SER A 13 24.17 18.86 16.86
N ASP A 14 25.26 18.19 16.49
CA ASP A 14 26.17 18.62 15.42
C ASP A 14 25.49 18.39 14.06
N CYS A 15 24.76 17.32 13.91
CA CYS A 15 23.94 17.08 12.72
C CYS A 15 22.87 18.15 12.54
N CYS A 16 22.16 18.51 13.62
CA CYS A 16 21.13 19.55 13.54
C CYS A 16 21.74 20.92 13.22
N ALA A 17 22.88 21.24 13.77
CA ALA A 17 23.59 22.48 13.48
C ALA A 17 24.04 22.57 12.01
N LEU A 18 24.58 21.48 11.47
CA LEU A 18 25.00 21.40 10.07
C LEU A 18 23.83 21.53 9.08
N LEU A 19 22.65 20.97 9.44
CA LEU A 19 21.47 20.99 8.59
C LEU A 19 20.57 22.21 8.82
N GLY A 20 20.90 23.10 9.76
CA GLY A 20 20.11 24.27 10.09
C GLY A 20 18.80 23.99 10.81
N PHE A 21 18.66 22.82 11.43
CA PHE A 21 17.48 22.46 12.22
C PHE A 21 17.71 22.62 13.73
N SER A 22 16.63 22.95 14.45
CA SER A 22 16.70 22.93 15.93
C SER A 22 16.60 21.50 16.46
N LYS A 23 17.28 21.22 17.57
CA LYS A 23 17.16 19.93 18.28
C LYS A 23 15.69 19.60 18.63
N GLN A 24 14.92 20.60 19.03
CA GLN A 24 13.50 20.44 19.35
C GLN A 24 12.69 19.99 18.13
N ALA A 25 12.95 20.54 16.95
CA ALA A 25 12.30 20.14 15.70
C ALA A 25 12.59 18.67 15.39
N TYR A 26 13.85 18.23 15.55
CA TYR A 26 14.25 16.84 15.35
C TYR A 26 13.51 15.87 16.29
N TYR A 27 13.51 16.13 17.59
CA TYR A 27 12.83 15.24 18.55
C TYR A 27 11.31 15.25 18.37
N LYS A 28 10.73 16.42 18.08
CA LYS A 28 9.29 16.53 17.78
C LYS A 28 8.91 15.73 16.54
N HIS A 29 9.71 15.80 15.50
CA HIS A 29 9.51 15.01 14.27
C HIS A 29 9.63 13.50 14.55
N ARG A 30 10.64 13.09 15.32
CA ARG A 30 10.83 11.69 15.70
C ARG A 30 9.62 11.13 16.46
N LEU A 31 9.16 11.84 17.49
CA LEU A 31 7.96 11.45 18.25
C LEU A 31 6.71 11.37 17.34
N HIS A 32 6.59 12.31 16.40
CA HIS A 32 5.49 12.27 15.44
C HIS A 32 5.56 11.05 14.53
N CYS A 33 6.74 10.69 14.04
CA CYS A 33 6.94 9.49 13.21
C CYS A 33 6.65 8.21 14.00
N GLU A 34 7.13 8.10 15.25
CA GLU A 34 6.86 6.96 16.13
C GLU A 34 5.35 6.78 16.38
N LYS A 35 4.66 7.87 16.71
CA LYS A 35 3.20 7.86 16.91
C LYS A 35 2.45 7.42 15.65
N LYS A 36 2.83 7.97 14.52
CA LYS A 36 2.24 7.62 13.22
C LYS A 36 2.46 6.15 12.84
N SER A 37 3.64 5.62 13.11
CA SER A 37 3.96 4.20 12.91
C SER A 37 3.07 3.29 13.76
N LEU A 38 2.87 3.64 15.04
CA LEU A 38 1.97 2.88 15.92
C LEU A 38 0.51 2.92 15.45
N GLU A 39 0.03 4.08 14.99
CA GLU A 39 -1.31 4.21 14.41
C GLU A 39 -1.48 3.35 13.16
N GLU A 40 -0.47 3.31 12.29
CA GLU A 40 -0.46 2.47 11.09
C GLU A 40 -0.43 0.97 11.44
N ASP A 41 0.32 0.56 12.47
CA ASP A 41 0.38 -0.83 12.93
C ASP A 41 -0.97 -1.32 13.47
N VAL A 42 -1.67 -0.48 14.26
CA VAL A 42 -3.02 -0.80 14.75
C VAL A 42 -3.99 -0.97 13.58
N LEU A 43 -3.96 -0.05 12.61
CA LEU A 43 -4.77 -0.13 11.41
C LEU A 43 -4.50 -1.41 10.62
N LEU A 44 -3.24 -1.77 10.43
CA LEU A 44 -2.85 -2.99 9.69
C LEU A 44 -3.31 -4.27 10.38
N ARG A 45 -3.26 -4.33 11.70
CA ARG A 45 -3.79 -5.49 12.47
C ARG A 45 -5.28 -5.68 12.23
N GLU A 46 -6.06 -4.61 12.25
CA GLU A 46 -7.50 -4.68 11.97
C GLU A 46 -7.78 -5.06 10.50
N VAL A 47 -7.01 -4.52 9.57
CA VAL A 47 -7.08 -4.93 8.14
C VAL A 47 -6.86 -6.42 7.99
N LEU A 48 -5.82 -6.96 8.63
CA LEU A 48 -5.51 -8.39 8.57
C LEU A 48 -6.59 -9.25 9.23
N ALA A 49 -7.15 -8.81 10.35
CA ALA A 49 -8.25 -9.50 11.02
C ALA A 49 -9.50 -9.58 10.12
N ILE A 50 -9.86 -8.49 9.44
CA ILE A 50 -10.98 -8.51 8.48
C ILE A 50 -10.67 -9.43 7.30
N ARG A 51 -9.44 -9.43 6.81
CA ARG A 51 -9.04 -10.26 5.67
C ARG A 51 -8.96 -11.75 5.97
N GLN A 52 -8.79 -12.15 7.21
CA GLN A 52 -8.90 -13.56 7.61
C GLN A 52 -10.31 -14.10 7.33
N SER A 53 -11.34 -13.29 7.54
CA SER A 53 -12.73 -13.67 7.25
C SER A 53 -13.15 -13.38 5.80
N LEU A 54 -12.63 -12.30 5.21
CA LEU A 54 -13.00 -11.80 3.88
C LEU A 54 -11.77 -11.51 3.00
N PRO A 55 -11.08 -12.53 2.49
CA PRO A 55 -9.78 -12.38 1.81
C PRO A 55 -9.85 -11.55 0.52
N VAL A 56 -10.97 -11.54 -0.19
CA VAL A 56 -11.15 -10.85 -1.48
C VAL A 56 -11.84 -9.49 -1.33
N LEU A 57 -11.97 -8.97 -0.12
CA LEU A 57 -12.63 -7.69 0.12
C LEU A 57 -11.86 -6.53 -0.49
N GLY A 58 -12.51 -5.75 -1.37
CA GLY A 58 -11.92 -4.57 -2.02
C GLY A 58 -11.62 -3.44 -1.05
N GLY A 59 -10.58 -2.64 -1.33
CA GLY A 59 -10.08 -1.59 -0.45
C GLY A 59 -11.13 -0.54 -0.02
N ARG A 60 -12.12 -0.22 -0.85
CA ARG A 60 -13.20 0.71 -0.46
C ARG A 60 -14.05 0.17 0.67
N LYS A 61 -14.58 -1.05 0.50
CA LYS A 61 -15.40 -1.71 1.52
C LYS A 61 -14.62 -1.97 2.79
N LEU A 62 -13.33 -2.29 2.65
CA LEU A 62 -12.43 -2.45 3.78
C LEU A 62 -12.28 -1.15 4.59
N HIS A 63 -12.14 -0.01 3.91
CA HIS A 63 -12.08 1.30 4.56
C HIS A 63 -13.39 1.66 5.29
N GLU A 64 -14.54 1.38 4.68
CA GLU A 64 -15.86 1.57 5.29
C GLU A 64 -16.03 0.70 6.56
N MET A 65 -15.69 -0.59 6.48
CA MET A 65 -15.76 -1.50 7.63
C MET A 65 -14.81 -1.10 8.77
N LEU A 66 -13.65 -0.55 8.43
CA LEU A 66 -12.72 -0.02 9.43
C LEU A 66 -13.28 1.23 10.10
N ALA A 67 -14.00 2.07 9.34
CA ALA A 67 -14.65 3.28 9.89
C ALA A 67 -15.73 2.96 10.92
N GLU A 68 -16.34 1.79 10.85
CA GLU A 68 -17.30 1.32 11.84
C GLU A 68 -16.62 0.73 13.10
N ARG A 69 -15.40 0.20 12.98
CA ARG A 69 -14.69 -0.50 14.05
C ARG A 69 -13.72 0.37 14.84
N LEU A 70 -13.08 1.30 14.16
CA LEU A 70 -12.04 2.15 14.73
C LEU A 70 -12.53 3.58 14.91
N PRO A 71 -12.03 4.30 15.92
CA PRO A 71 -12.31 5.72 16.06
C PRO A 71 -11.75 6.49 14.85
N GLY A 72 -12.50 7.48 14.38
CA GLY A 72 -12.17 8.25 13.16
C GLY A 72 -10.80 8.93 13.18
N THR A 73 -10.20 9.13 14.37
CA THR A 73 -8.85 9.67 14.52
C THR A 73 -7.74 8.73 14.03
N LEU A 74 -7.99 7.42 14.06
CA LEU A 74 -7.03 6.40 13.62
C LEU A 74 -7.15 6.06 12.13
N ILE A 75 -8.25 6.47 11.49
CA ILE A 75 -8.52 6.13 10.11
C ILE A 75 -7.97 7.25 9.21
N PRO A 76 -6.95 6.95 8.39
CA PRO A 76 -6.46 7.91 7.43
C PRO A 76 -7.49 8.13 6.31
N GLY A 77 -7.40 9.28 5.63
CA GLY A 77 -8.17 9.52 4.43
C GLY A 77 -7.95 8.43 3.38
N ARG A 78 -8.95 8.25 2.51
CA ARG A 78 -8.99 7.18 1.52
C ARG A 78 -7.68 6.99 0.74
N ASP A 79 -7.12 8.05 0.19
CA ASP A 79 -5.95 7.95 -0.67
C ASP A 79 -4.72 7.47 0.12
N LYS A 80 -4.50 8.03 1.31
CA LYS A 80 -3.44 7.59 2.23
C LYS A 80 -3.63 6.14 2.68
N PHE A 81 -4.87 5.72 2.91
CA PHE A 81 -5.18 4.32 3.22
C PHE A 81 -4.76 3.38 2.07
N PHE A 82 -5.07 3.75 0.82
CA PHE A 82 -4.64 2.96 -0.33
C PHE A 82 -3.12 2.93 -0.50
N ASP A 83 -2.42 4.01 -0.15
CA ASP A 83 -0.95 4.04 -0.19
C ASP A 83 -0.34 3.11 0.88
N ILE A 84 -0.91 3.08 2.08
CA ILE A 84 -0.52 2.13 3.13
C ILE A 84 -0.75 0.68 2.65
N LEU A 85 -1.92 0.36 2.10
CA LEU A 85 -2.19 -0.97 1.58
C LEU A 85 -1.26 -1.36 0.43
N ARG A 86 -0.87 -0.39 -0.41
CA ARG A 86 0.07 -0.61 -1.52
C ARG A 86 1.47 -0.91 -1.01
N SER A 87 1.96 -0.14 -0.05
CA SER A 87 3.29 -0.35 0.54
C SER A 87 3.42 -1.71 1.21
N GLN A 88 2.34 -2.21 1.80
CA GLN A 88 2.27 -3.52 2.45
C GLN A 88 1.90 -4.68 1.50
N GLY A 89 1.71 -4.40 0.21
CA GLY A 89 1.31 -5.42 -0.76
C GLY A 89 -0.09 -6.01 -0.54
N LEU A 90 -0.93 -5.32 0.25
CA LEU A 90 -2.26 -5.77 0.62
C LEU A 90 -3.36 -5.36 -0.38
N LEU A 91 -3.03 -4.74 -1.50
CA LEU A 91 -3.99 -4.43 -2.54
C LEU A 91 -4.37 -5.67 -3.34
N ILE A 92 -5.67 -5.88 -3.48
CA ILE A 92 -6.19 -6.94 -4.35
C ILE A 92 -5.99 -6.52 -5.80
N ARG A 93 -5.33 -7.37 -6.56
CA ARG A 93 -5.18 -7.15 -8.01
C ARG A 93 -6.54 -7.27 -8.67
N LYS A 94 -6.85 -6.34 -9.56
CA LYS A 94 -8.05 -6.41 -10.40
C LYS A 94 -7.99 -7.69 -11.24
N HIS A 95 -9.00 -8.54 -11.09
CA HIS A 95 -9.13 -9.72 -11.95
C HIS A 95 -9.26 -9.23 -13.40
N ARG A 96 -8.39 -9.70 -14.30
CA ARG A 96 -8.57 -9.46 -15.72
C ARG A 96 -9.74 -10.30 -16.19
N GLU A 97 -10.85 -9.67 -16.49
CA GLU A 97 -11.95 -10.32 -17.18
C GLU A 97 -11.42 -10.80 -18.53
N LYS A 98 -11.44 -12.10 -18.72
CA LYS A 98 -11.20 -12.67 -20.05
C LYS A 98 -12.36 -12.18 -20.92
N ARG A 99 -12.03 -11.51 -22.03
CA ARG A 99 -13.06 -11.16 -23.01
C ARG A 99 -13.81 -12.44 -23.39
N PRO A 100 -15.15 -12.47 -23.30
CA PRO A 100 -15.89 -13.65 -23.71
C PRO A 100 -15.60 -13.92 -25.17
N MET A 101 -15.08 -15.09 -25.47
CA MET A 101 -14.95 -15.57 -26.84
C MET A 101 -16.32 -16.05 -27.29
N THR A 102 -17.05 -15.22 -28.01
CA THR A 102 -18.40 -15.51 -28.50
C THR A 102 -18.37 -16.35 -29.78
N THR A 103 -17.26 -16.37 -30.50
CA THR A 103 -17.09 -17.10 -31.77
C THR A 103 -15.82 -17.91 -31.72
N LEU A 104 -15.94 -19.21 -31.98
CA LEU A 104 -14.81 -20.10 -32.18
C LEU A 104 -14.38 -20.02 -33.65
N SER A 105 -13.47 -19.08 -33.95
CA SER A 105 -12.95 -18.90 -35.32
C SER A 105 -12.00 -20.03 -35.75
N TRP A 106 -11.53 -20.83 -34.79
CA TRP A 106 -10.67 -21.99 -34.99
C TRP A 106 -11.52 -23.26 -35.01
N HIS A 107 -11.92 -23.70 -36.19
CA HIS A 107 -12.60 -24.96 -36.41
C HIS A 107 -12.08 -25.60 -37.70
N HIS A 108 -12.20 -26.90 -37.82
CA HIS A 108 -11.75 -27.69 -38.96
C HIS A 108 -12.65 -27.60 -40.20
N PHE A 109 -13.81 -26.92 -40.05
CA PHE A 109 -14.72 -26.73 -41.18
C PHE A 109 -14.16 -25.76 -42.21
N HIS A 110 -14.44 -26.01 -43.48
CA HIS A 110 -14.04 -25.15 -44.59
C HIS A 110 -14.64 -23.73 -44.41
N LYS A 111 -13.78 -22.72 -44.55
CA LYS A 111 -14.20 -21.32 -44.51
C LYS A 111 -14.38 -20.83 -45.93
N TYR A 112 -15.60 -20.50 -46.30
CA TYR A 112 -15.88 -19.91 -47.60
C TYR A 112 -15.39 -18.46 -47.68
N PRO A 113 -14.83 -18.02 -48.80
CA PRO A 113 -14.41 -16.66 -49.01
C PRO A 113 -15.60 -15.71 -48.98
N ASN A 114 -15.38 -14.50 -48.51
CA ASN A 114 -16.41 -13.48 -48.51
C ASN A 114 -16.65 -13.00 -49.94
N LEU A 115 -17.80 -13.34 -50.51
CA LEU A 115 -18.19 -13.01 -51.89
C LEU A 115 -18.45 -11.51 -52.13
N TRP A 116 -18.55 -10.70 -51.05
CA TRP A 116 -18.75 -9.25 -51.08
C TRP A 116 -17.46 -8.43 -51.13
N LYS A 117 -16.31 -9.02 -51.10
CA LYS A 117 -15.06 -8.32 -51.37
C LYS A 117 -14.81 -8.26 -52.88
N GLY A 118 -15.50 -7.32 -53.54
CA GLY A 118 -15.13 -6.84 -54.86
C GLY A 118 -14.14 -5.69 -54.72
#